data_db1216b2f61a0dea4b8b78ca3af18ba8
#
_entry.id   db1216b2f61a0dea4b8b78ca3af18ba8
#
_cell.length_a   1.000
_cell.length_b   1.000
_cell.length_c   1.000
_cell.angle_alpha   90.00
_cell.angle_beta   90.00
_cell.angle_gamma   90.00
#
_symmetry.space_group_name_H-M   'P 1'
#
loop_
_entity.id
_entity.type
_entity.pdbx_description
1 polymer ?
#
loop_
_entity_poly.entity_id
_entity_poly.type
_entity_poly.pdbx_seq_one_letter_code
_entity_poly.pdbx_strand_id
1 'polypeptide(L)'
;GNWQGVARFGLGLLTELDSGEVRLSDDTLRVSGTELDAGERARLSAQVSALAAPYRGVPLIKGLPVWTATHSADGLVLSGKVASDAQRRDLVGIAQAHAYGEVIDRMEIAPDMPDNWTALAEAGLPEFARFREGEMGFYPADGDAGFAVEGEAPASAIQFLKEDLSGPLASGPDSVPVTIWADPTDVDVPEVAAIDFAADPAASCESAFEAVLAANPILFNESGTGLSRTSGAALDKLLALSHLCPSELLIEIRGQADPAADPASGAARAEAVMSYLAAAGVDRQRLSAVGYGPDPSGQSNDNDGGQVKNRRIGIKVLTRSD
;
A
#
# COMPACT_ATOMS: atom_id res chain seq x y z
N GLY A 1 -16.61 -25.55 -0.10
CA GLY A 1 -16.50 -25.03 1.28
C GLY A 1 -17.85 -24.47 1.74
N ASN A 2 -18.02 -24.34 3.05
CA ASN A 2 -19.26 -23.82 3.65
C ASN A 2 -19.32 -22.28 3.63
N TRP A 3 -19.19 -21.67 2.43
CA TRP A 3 -19.19 -20.23 2.25
C TRP A 3 -20.44 -19.57 2.86
N GLN A 4 -21.63 -20.17 2.64
CA GLN A 4 -22.87 -19.63 3.20
C GLN A 4 -22.90 -19.63 4.73
N GLY A 5 -22.31 -20.64 5.37
CA GLY A 5 -22.19 -20.72 6.83
C GLY A 5 -21.29 -19.60 7.38
N VAL A 6 -20.15 -19.36 6.71
CA VAL A 6 -19.21 -18.30 7.09
C VAL A 6 -19.82 -16.92 6.87
N ALA A 7 -20.51 -16.71 5.74
CA ALA A 7 -21.20 -15.44 5.50
C ALA A 7 -22.29 -15.16 6.54
N ARG A 8 -23.09 -16.16 6.91
CA ARG A 8 -24.09 -16.03 7.99
C ARG A 8 -23.47 -15.75 9.34
N PHE A 9 -22.35 -16.40 9.66
CA PHE A 9 -21.60 -16.13 10.87
C PHE A 9 -21.14 -14.67 10.93
N GLY A 10 -20.50 -14.17 9.85
CA GLY A 10 -20.08 -12.78 9.77
C GLY A 10 -21.25 -11.79 9.92
N LEU A 11 -22.35 -12.02 9.19
CA LEU A 11 -23.55 -11.18 9.33
C LEU A 11 -24.17 -11.21 10.73
N GLY A 12 -24.08 -12.35 11.43
CA GLY A 12 -24.50 -12.45 12.82
C GLY A 12 -23.70 -11.54 13.74
N LEU A 13 -22.39 -11.44 13.54
CA LEU A 13 -21.51 -10.57 14.33
C LEU A 13 -21.84 -9.08 14.18
N LEU A 14 -22.34 -8.64 13.01
CA LEU A 14 -22.76 -7.24 12.82
C LEU A 14 -23.89 -6.81 13.76
N THR A 15 -24.71 -7.73 14.22
CA THR A 15 -25.79 -7.40 15.18
C THR A 15 -25.29 -7.22 16.61
N GLU A 16 -24.04 -7.56 16.86
CA GLU A 16 -23.38 -7.46 18.17
C GLU A 16 -22.38 -6.30 18.22
N LEU A 17 -22.14 -5.61 17.10
CA LEU A 17 -21.30 -4.41 17.02
C LEU A 17 -22.16 -3.14 17.08
N ASP A 18 -21.61 -2.05 17.64
CA ASP A 18 -22.24 -0.72 17.57
C ASP A 18 -22.30 -0.20 16.13
N SER A 19 -21.25 -0.47 15.37
CA SER A 19 -21.17 -0.24 13.93
C SER A 19 -20.13 -1.19 13.32
N GLY A 20 -20.29 -1.54 12.04
CA GLY A 20 -19.29 -2.40 11.42
C GLY A 20 -19.59 -2.83 10.00
N GLU A 21 -18.61 -3.51 9.42
CA GLU A 21 -18.65 -4.11 8.10
C GLU A 21 -18.11 -5.54 8.15
N VAL A 22 -18.67 -6.39 7.30
CA VAL A 22 -18.18 -7.75 7.06
C VAL A 22 -17.87 -7.93 5.60
N ARG A 23 -16.67 -8.35 5.31
CA ARG A 23 -16.23 -8.69 3.95
C ARG A 23 -15.71 -10.13 3.90
N LEU A 24 -16.29 -10.93 3.03
CA LEU A 24 -15.83 -12.30 2.76
C LEU A 24 -15.27 -12.35 1.34
N SER A 25 -13.96 -12.54 1.23
CA SER A 25 -13.25 -12.67 -0.04
C SER A 25 -12.43 -13.95 -0.02
N ASP A 26 -12.62 -14.80 -1.03
CA ASP A 26 -12.00 -16.12 -1.13
C ASP A 26 -12.23 -16.97 0.13
N ASP A 27 -11.20 -17.16 0.92
CA ASP A 27 -11.21 -17.90 2.19
C ASP A 27 -11.07 -17.00 3.43
N THR A 28 -11.05 -15.67 3.26
CA THR A 28 -10.81 -14.71 4.33
C THR A 28 -12.08 -13.93 4.68
N LEU A 29 -12.53 -14.09 5.94
CA LEU A 29 -13.58 -13.29 6.54
C LEU A 29 -12.96 -12.13 7.33
N ARG A 30 -13.14 -10.91 6.85
CA ARG A 30 -12.79 -9.69 7.58
C ARG A 30 -14.02 -9.18 8.30
N VAL A 31 -13.85 -8.80 9.56
CA VAL A 31 -14.89 -8.14 10.38
C VAL A 31 -14.28 -6.89 10.98
N SER A 32 -14.70 -5.71 10.52
CA SER A 32 -14.30 -4.44 11.10
C SER A 32 -15.48 -3.77 11.78
N GLY A 33 -15.21 -2.97 12.81
CA GLY A 33 -16.28 -2.23 13.47
C GLY A 33 -15.87 -1.66 14.82
N THR A 34 -16.88 -1.08 15.48
CA THR A 34 -16.74 -0.48 16.80
C THR A 34 -17.57 -1.27 17.80
N GLU A 35 -16.96 -1.56 18.96
CA GLU A 35 -17.63 -2.10 20.14
C GLU A 35 -17.02 -1.43 21.38
N LEU A 36 -17.86 -0.80 22.18
CA LEU A 36 -17.41 0.03 23.30
C LEU A 36 -17.02 -0.79 24.53
N ASP A 37 -17.63 -1.96 24.74
CA ASP A 37 -17.27 -2.86 25.83
C ASP A 37 -16.02 -3.67 25.50
N ALA A 38 -14.97 -3.56 26.32
CA ALA A 38 -13.70 -4.24 26.10
C ALA A 38 -13.82 -5.78 26.14
N GLY A 39 -14.67 -6.31 27.01
CA GLY A 39 -14.89 -7.75 27.12
C GLY A 39 -15.60 -8.31 25.89
N GLU A 40 -16.60 -7.59 25.37
CA GLU A 40 -17.30 -7.97 24.14
C GLU A 40 -16.36 -7.82 22.92
N ARG A 41 -15.53 -6.79 22.81
CA ARG A 41 -14.51 -6.68 21.77
C ARG A 41 -13.58 -7.90 21.73
N ALA A 42 -13.04 -8.25 22.90
CA ALA A 42 -12.14 -9.41 23.00
C ALA A 42 -12.86 -10.72 22.63
N ARG A 43 -14.10 -10.89 23.06
CA ARG A 43 -14.93 -12.07 22.73
C ARG A 43 -15.19 -12.16 21.23
N LEU A 44 -15.62 -11.08 20.60
CA LEU A 44 -15.94 -11.02 19.17
C LEU A 44 -14.67 -11.25 18.33
N SER A 45 -13.55 -10.59 18.68
CA SER A 45 -12.26 -10.78 18.02
C SER A 45 -11.78 -12.24 18.11
N ALA A 46 -11.92 -12.87 19.27
CA ALA A 46 -11.59 -14.27 19.44
C ALA A 46 -12.48 -15.22 18.61
N GLN A 47 -13.77 -14.92 18.51
CA GLN A 47 -14.69 -15.70 17.67
C GLN A 47 -14.34 -15.63 16.19
N VAL A 48 -14.00 -14.44 15.69
CA VAL A 48 -13.54 -14.24 14.29
C VAL A 48 -12.25 -15.00 14.07
N SER A 49 -11.26 -14.85 14.96
CA SER A 49 -9.95 -15.47 14.83
C SER A 49 -9.99 -17.00 14.91
N ALA A 50 -11.00 -17.58 15.57
CA ALA A 50 -11.19 -19.02 15.71
C ALA A 50 -11.85 -19.70 14.49
N LEU A 51 -12.06 -18.96 13.39
CA LEU A 51 -12.65 -19.51 12.18
C LEU A 51 -11.81 -20.68 11.63
N ALA A 52 -12.48 -21.82 11.38
CA ALA A 52 -11.79 -23.05 10.98
C ALA A 52 -11.37 -23.07 9.51
N ALA A 53 -10.25 -23.71 9.22
CA ALA A 53 -9.78 -23.95 7.85
C ALA A 53 -10.89 -24.60 6.97
N PRO A 54 -10.97 -24.27 5.68
CA PRO A 54 -10.01 -23.45 4.91
C PRO A 54 -10.15 -21.93 5.12
N TYR A 55 -11.14 -21.49 5.87
CA TYR A 55 -11.38 -20.07 6.10
C TYR A 55 -10.48 -19.51 7.19
N ARG A 56 -10.18 -18.22 7.07
CA ARG A 56 -9.43 -17.44 8.04
C ARG A 56 -10.25 -16.22 8.44
N GLY A 57 -10.42 -16.03 9.73
CA GLY A 57 -11.03 -14.81 10.26
C GLY A 57 -9.97 -13.76 10.59
N VAL A 58 -10.26 -12.51 10.25
CA VAL A 58 -9.39 -11.37 10.53
C VAL A 58 -10.24 -10.26 11.17
N PRO A 59 -10.20 -10.10 12.50
CA PRO A 59 -10.92 -9.06 13.20
C PRO A 59 -10.17 -7.73 13.17
N LEU A 60 -10.93 -6.64 13.07
CA LEU A 60 -10.50 -5.27 13.37
C LEU A 60 -11.63 -4.57 14.14
N ILE A 61 -11.91 -5.06 15.35
CA ILE A 61 -12.97 -4.53 16.21
C ILE A 61 -12.34 -3.55 17.20
N LYS A 62 -12.69 -2.26 17.06
CA LYS A 62 -12.04 -1.13 17.71
C LYS A 62 -12.92 -0.55 18.82
N GLY A 63 -12.30 0.04 19.84
CA GLY A 63 -12.98 0.90 20.82
C GLY A 63 -13.07 2.35 20.32
N LEU A 64 -13.24 3.29 21.26
CA LEU A 64 -13.19 4.71 20.92
C LEU A 64 -11.76 5.13 20.60
N PRO A 65 -11.52 5.87 19.51
CA PRO A 65 -10.20 6.39 19.19
C PRO A 65 -9.80 7.53 20.13
N VAL A 66 -8.48 7.62 20.38
CA VAL A 66 -7.86 8.82 20.95
C VAL A 66 -7.67 9.86 19.87
N TRP A 67 -7.20 9.43 18.70
CA TRP A 67 -6.94 10.25 17.54
C TRP A 67 -7.27 9.50 16.27
N THR A 68 -7.78 10.24 15.28
CA THR A 68 -8.03 9.71 13.93
C THR A 68 -7.68 10.71 12.84
N ALA A 69 -7.28 10.17 11.70
CA ALA A 69 -7.32 10.82 10.40
C ALA A 69 -8.33 10.06 9.52
N THR A 70 -9.35 10.75 9.02
CA THR A 70 -10.38 10.16 8.15
C THR A 70 -10.33 10.81 6.78
N HIS A 71 -10.15 10.01 5.73
CA HIS A 71 -10.14 10.47 4.35
C HIS A 71 -11.46 10.10 3.67
N SER A 72 -12.07 11.08 3.00
CA SER A 72 -13.31 10.93 2.25
C SER A 72 -13.34 11.88 1.05
N ALA A 73 -14.45 11.88 0.31
CA ALA A 73 -14.65 12.83 -0.80
C ALA A 73 -14.59 14.31 -0.37
N ASP A 74 -14.87 14.61 0.91
CA ASP A 74 -14.84 15.97 1.47
C ASP A 74 -13.43 16.43 1.90
N GLY A 75 -12.44 15.53 1.84
CA GLY A 75 -11.05 15.82 2.22
C GLY A 75 -10.54 14.96 3.37
N LEU A 76 -9.43 15.40 3.97
CA LEU A 76 -8.75 14.73 5.08
C LEU A 76 -9.08 15.43 6.40
N VAL A 77 -9.77 14.75 7.30
CA VAL A 77 -10.18 15.27 8.61
C VAL A 77 -9.29 14.67 9.69
N LEU A 78 -8.60 15.51 10.45
CA LEU A 78 -7.86 15.12 11.66
C LEU A 78 -8.72 15.40 12.89
N SER A 79 -8.97 14.41 13.74
CA SER A 79 -9.88 14.50 14.88
C SER A 79 -9.28 13.85 16.12
N GLY A 80 -9.90 14.12 17.28
CA GLY A 80 -9.52 13.52 18.55
C GLY A 80 -8.58 14.39 19.38
N LYS A 81 -7.75 13.78 20.21
CA LYS A 81 -6.97 14.47 21.23
C LYS A 81 -5.47 14.36 20.99
N VAL A 82 -4.77 15.45 21.15
CA VAL A 82 -3.31 15.56 21.05
C VAL A 82 -2.73 16.19 22.32
N ALA A 83 -1.51 15.82 22.70
CA ALA A 83 -0.91 16.27 23.95
C ALA A 83 -0.51 17.76 23.96
N SER A 84 -0.24 18.35 22.79
CA SER A 84 0.22 19.74 22.69
C SER A 84 -0.16 20.42 21.37
N ASP A 85 -0.08 21.75 21.38
CA ASP A 85 -0.24 22.58 20.17
C ASP A 85 0.90 22.36 19.15
N ALA A 86 2.09 21.97 19.60
CA ALA A 86 3.19 21.61 18.71
C ALA A 86 2.84 20.35 17.90
N GLN A 87 2.46 19.28 18.59
CA GLN A 87 2.01 18.02 17.96
C GLN A 87 0.85 18.25 16.96
N ARG A 88 -0.15 19.05 17.36
CA ARG A 88 -1.27 19.43 16.48
C ARG A 88 -0.78 20.07 15.17
N ARG A 89 0.13 21.04 15.28
CA ARG A 89 0.68 21.75 14.10
C ARG A 89 1.52 20.84 13.21
N ASP A 90 2.29 19.92 13.79
CA ASP A 90 3.13 19.00 13.06
C ASP A 90 2.26 18.03 12.23
N LEU A 91 1.24 17.43 12.85
CA LEU A 91 0.29 16.54 12.14
C LEU A 91 -0.47 17.27 11.03
N VAL A 92 -0.97 18.49 11.30
CA VAL A 92 -1.64 19.31 10.27
C VAL A 92 -0.68 19.67 9.15
N GLY A 93 0.55 20.06 9.46
CA GLY A 93 1.57 20.40 8.47
C GLY A 93 1.92 19.24 7.55
N ILE A 94 2.07 18.03 8.11
CA ILE A 94 2.31 16.81 7.31
C ILE A 94 1.10 16.51 6.42
N ALA A 95 -0.12 16.55 6.99
CA ALA A 95 -1.33 16.30 6.22
C ALA A 95 -1.47 17.29 5.04
N GLN A 96 -1.27 18.59 5.29
CA GLN A 96 -1.35 19.64 4.25
C GLN A 96 -0.27 19.51 3.17
N ALA A 97 0.91 19.00 3.52
CA ALA A 97 1.99 18.80 2.55
C ALA A 97 1.70 17.64 1.56
N HIS A 98 0.81 16.70 1.92
CA HIS A 98 0.60 15.46 1.16
C HIS A 98 -0.83 15.26 0.65
N ALA A 99 -1.84 15.91 1.25
CA ALA A 99 -3.23 15.77 0.81
C ALA A 99 -3.50 16.50 -0.52
N TYR A 100 -4.30 15.87 -1.38
CA TYR A 100 -4.78 16.46 -2.63
C TYR A 100 -6.01 17.38 -2.47
N GLY A 101 -6.57 17.46 -1.27
CA GLY A 101 -7.79 18.19 -0.97
C GLY A 101 -7.69 19.04 0.29
N GLU A 102 -8.84 19.43 0.82
CA GLU A 102 -8.90 20.19 2.06
C GLU A 102 -8.46 19.32 3.26
N VAL A 103 -7.68 19.94 4.16
CA VAL A 103 -7.33 19.34 5.46
C VAL A 103 -8.12 20.07 6.54
N ILE A 104 -9.00 19.34 7.22
CA ILE A 104 -9.87 19.88 8.27
C ILE A 104 -9.33 19.43 9.63
N ASP A 105 -8.94 20.38 10.45
CA ASP A 105 -8.44 20.15 11.80
C ASP A 105 -9.55 20.28 12.84
N ARG A 106 -9.91 19.18 13.47
CA ARG A 106 -10.87 19.06 14.59
C ARG A 106 -10.23 18.52 15.86
N MET A 107 -8.90 18.57 15.96
CA MET A 107 -8.18 18.07 17.13
C MET A 107 -8.31 19.01 18.33
N GLU A 108 -8.38 18.42 19.53
CA GLU A 108 -8.42 19.10 20.81
C GLU A 108 -7.13 18.85 21.60
N ILE A 109 -6.64 19.83 22.34
CA ILE A 109 -5.45 19.69 23.17
C ILE A 109 -5.84 19.07 24.50
N ALA A 110 -5.21 17.94 24.85
CA ALA A 110 -5.39 17.22 26.11
C ALA A 110 -4.00 16.72 26.60
N PRO A 111 -3.33 17.50 27.48
CA PRO A 111 -1.92 17.23 27.87
C PRO A 111 -1.67 15.88 28.55
N ASP A 112 -2.69 15.28 29.14
CA ASP A 112 -2.60 13.99 29.85
C ASP A 112 -2.82 12.77 28.94
N MET A 113 -2.98 12.99 27.63
CA MET A 113 -3.18 11.88 26.68
C MET A 113 -1.84 11.19 26.34
N PRO A 114 -1.87 9.85 26.11
CA PRO A 114 -0.68 9.15 25.64
C PRO A 114 -0.26 9.66 24.26
N ASP A 115 1.05 9.76 24.03
CA ASP A 115 1.67 10.27 22.80
C ASP A 115 2.52 9.23 22.06
N ASN A 116 2.58 8.00 22.57
CA ASN A 116 3.37 6.90 22.00
C ASN A 116 2.95 6.45 20.58
N TRP A 117 1.83 6.94 20.09
CA TRP A 117 1.32 6.71 18.74
C TRP A 117 1.73 7.78 17.72
N THR A 118 2.22 8.94 18.20
CA THR A 118 2.47 10.13 17.35
C THR A 118 3.43 9.83 16.21
N ALA A 119 4.53 9.13 16.50
CA ALA A 119 5.51 8.77 15.48
C ALA A 119 4.91 7.88 14.38
N LEU A 120 3.94 7.01 14.70
CA LEU A 120 3.22 6.20 13.72
C LEU A 120 2.31 7.08 12.85
N ALA A 121 1.60 8.05 13.47
CA ALA A 121 0.76 8.98 12.73
C ALA A 121 1.57 9.86 11.77
N GLU A 122 2.69 10.42 12.24
CA GLU A 122 3.60 11.24 11.43
C GLU A 122 4.18 10.44 10.25
N ALA A 123 4.60 9.20 10.50
CA ALA A 123 5.13 8.32 9.46
C ALA A 123 4.06 7.87 8.46
N GLY A 124 2.84 7.59 8.92
CA GLY A 124 1.76 7.06 8.07
C GLY A 124 0.98 8.10 7.28
N LEU A 125 0.88 9.34 7.79
CA LEU A 125 0.08 10.40 7.16
C LEU A 125 0.46 10.70 5.70
N PRO A 126 1.73 10.71 5.27
CA PRO A 126 2.09 10.98 3.88
C PRO A 126 1.45 10.01 2.89
N GLU A 127 1.47 8.72 3.21
CA GLU A 127 0.87 7.69 2.36
C GLU A 127 -0.64 7.57 2.57
N PHE A 128 -1.13 7.78 3.80
CA PHE A 128 -2.58 7.79 4.08
C PHE A 128 -3.30 8.94 3.36
N ALA A 129 -2.66 10.08 3.17
CA ALA A 129 -3.20 11.20 2.39
C ALA A 129 -3.44 10.85 0.90
N ARG A 130 -2.92 9.73 0.40
CA ARG A 130 -3.14 9.18 -0.94
C ARG A 130 -4.31 8.18 -1.01
N PHE A 131 -4.91 7.84 0.13
CA PHE A 131 -6.08 6.98 0.16
C PHE A 131 -7.26 7.67 -0.55
N ARG A 132 -8.11 6.88 -1.17
CA ARG A 132 -9.37 7.37 -1.73
C ARG A 132 -10.39 7.60 -0.63
N GLU A 133 -10.48 6.65 0.28
CA GLU A 133 -11.30 6.71 1.48
C GLU A 133 -10.70 5.79 2.56
N GLY A 134 -10.94 6.13 3.81
CA GLY A 134 -10.47 5.30 4.92
C GLY A 134 -10.28 6.05 6.22
N GLU A 135 -9.81 5.31 7.20
CA GLU A 135 -9.49 5.81 8.54
C GLU A 135 -8.14 5.26 9.01
N MET A 136 -7.35 6.14 9.59
CA MET A 136 -6.14 5.82 10.33
C MET A 136 -6.28 6.38 11.73
N GLY A 137 -5.96 5.59 12.76
CA GLY A 137 -6.17 6.08 14.11
C GLY A 137 -5.47 5.28 15.20
N PHE A 138 -5.40 5.90 16.37
CA PHE A 138 -4.93 5.26 17.59
C PHE A 138 -6.11 4.94 18.51
N TYR A 139 -6.20 3.68 18.89
CA TYR A 139 -7.21 3.10 19.76
C TYR A 139 -6.54 2.57 21.01
N PRO A 140 -6.95 2.99 22.22
CA PRO A 140 -6.36 2.51 23.46
C PRO A 140 -6.47 0.99 23.56
N ALA A 141 -5.43 0.37 24.07
CA ALA A 141 -5.34 -1.07 24.21
C ALA A 141 -6.15 -1.58 25.39
N ASP A 142 -7.44 -1.82 25.14
CA ASP A 142 -8.23 -2.78 25.91
C ASP A 142 -8.47 -4.00 25.02
N GLY A 143 -7.40 -4.71 24.66
CA GLY A 143 -7.40 -5.79 23.67
C GLY A 143 -6.38 -5.55 22.56
N ASP A 144 -6.57 -6.17 21.40
CA ASP A 144 -5.59 -6.17 20.29
C ASP A 144 -5.56 -4.90 19.44
N ALA A 145 -6.33 -3.87 19.77
CA ALA A 145 -6.36 -2.64 18.99
C ALA A 145 -5.29 -1.66 19.48
N GLY A 146 -4.41 -1.26 18.61
CA GLY A 146 -3.38 -0.25 18.84
C GLY A 146 -3.51 0.87 17.82
N PHE A 147 -2.62 0.91 16.85
CA PHE A 147 -2.68 1.79 15.70
C PHE A 147 -3.27 1.04 14.52
N ALA A 148 -4.39 1.50 13.98
CA ALA A 148 -5.10 0.83 12.90
C ALA A 148 -5.23 1.73 11.68
N VAL A 149 -5.11 1.12 10.50
CA VAL A 149 -5.38 1.77 9.21
C VAL A 149 -6.30 0.88 8.40
N GLU A 150 -7.41 1.43 7.92
CA GLU A 150 -8.34 0.75 7.01
C GLU A 150 -8.76 1.68 5.89
N GLY A 151 -9.10 1.13 4.71
CA GLY A 151 -9.59 1.89 3.59
C GLY A 151 -9.18 1.38 2.22
N GLU A 152 -9.30 2.24 1.23
CA GLU A 152 -8.95 1.95 -0.17
C GLU A 152 -7.90 2.93 -0.68
N ALA A 153 -6.84 2.41 -1.31
CA ALA A 153 -5.74 3.22 -1.82
C ALA A 153 -5.04 2.56 -3.01
N PRO A 154 -4.26 3.32 -3.81
CA PRO A 154 -3.34 2.72 -4.76
C PRO A 154 -2.38 1.73 -4.06
N ALA A 155 -2.06 0.63 -4.72
CA ALA A 155 -1.23 -0.43 -4.15
C ALA A 155 0.13 0.08 -3.64
N SER A 156 0.72 1.07 -4.31
CA SER A 156 1.96 1.71 -3.88
C SER A 156 1.82 2.44 -2.55
N ALA A 157 0.71 3.13 -2.32
CA ALA A 157 0.45 3.81 -1.05
C ALA A 157 0.32 2.80 0.09
N ILE A 158 -0.38 1.68 -0.14
CA ILE A 158 -0.51 0.59 0.84
C ILE A 158 0.85 -0.02 1.17
N GLN A 159 1.69 -0.27 0.16
CA GLN A 159 2.99 -0.88 0.39
C GLN A 159 3.94 0.06 1.13
N PHE A 160 4.05 1.31 0.71
CA PHE A 160 4.91 2.29 1.39
C PHE A 160 4.42 2.59 2.81
N LEU A 161 3.10 2.65 3.03
CA LEU A 161 2.55 2.76 4.38
C LEU A 161 2.96 1.57 5.27
N LYS A 162 2.92 0.33 4.75
CA LYS A 162 3.38 -0.85 5.49
C LYS A 162 4.86 -0.76 5.84
N GLU A 163 5.69 -0.26 4.93
CA GLU A 163 7.12 -0.04 5.17
C GLU A 163 7.34 0.99 6.28
N ASP A 164 6.61 2.11 6.25
CA ASP A 164 6.72 3.20 7.23
C ASP A 164 6.28 2.79 8.63
N LEU A 165 5.20 2.04 8.72
CA LEU A 165 4.62 1.61 9.99
C LEU A 165 5.24 0.30 10.52
N SER A 166 6.27 -0.23 9.85
CA SER A 166 7.03 -1.40 10.29
C SER A 166 8.38 -1.03 10.93
N GLY A 167 9.17 -2.02 11.29
CA GLY A 167 10.53 -1.83 11.77
C GLY A 167 10.62 -1.21 13.18
N PRO A 168 11.44 -0.16 13.38
CA PRO A 168 11.67 0.42 14.70
C PRO A 168 10.43 0.99 15.37
N LEU A 169 9.48 1.52 14.60
CA LEU A 169 8.22 2.06 15.11
C LEU A 169 7.28 0.98 15.64
N ALA A 170 7.34 -0.22 15.05
CA ALA A 170 6.52 -1.38 15.46
C ALA A 170 7.24 -2.29 16.46
N SER A 171 8.46 -1.96 16.89
CA SER A 171 9.31 -2.83 17.69
C SER A 171 9.88 -2.08 18.89
N GLY A 172 9.72 -2.62 20.09
CA GLY A 172 10.28 -2.02 21.32
C GLY A 172 9.35 -2.25 22.51
N PRO A 173 9.80 -1.92 23.73
CA PRO A 173 9.01 -2.14 24.94
C PRO A 173 7.74 -1.28 25.01
N ASP A 174 7.73 -0.13 24.33
CA ASP A 174 6.61 0.82 24.26
C ASP A 174 5.93 0.82 22.86
N SER A 175 6.19 -0.21 22.04
CA SER A 175 5.60 -0.28 20.71
C SER A 175 4.09 -0.48 20.77
N VAL A 176 3.41 0.23 19.87
CA VAL A 176 1.97 0.09 19.67
C VAL A 176 1.74 -0.95 18.57
N PRO A 177 0.91 -1.97 18.78
CA PRO A 177 0.53 -2.89 17.72
C PRO A 177 -0.06 -2.15 16.52
N VAL A 178 0.36 -2.52 15.31
CA VAL A 178 -0.10 -1.90 14.07
C VAL A 178 -0.89 -2.91 13.25
N THR A 179 -2.10 -2.53 12.85
CA THR A 179 -2.95 -3.31 11.95
C THR A 179 -3.29 -2.50 10.71
N ILE A 180 -3.01 -3.02 9.52
CA ILE A 180 -3.30 -2.35 8.25
C ILE A 180 -4.26 -3.20 7.42
N TRP A 181 -5.44 -2.65 7.19
CA TRP A 181 -6.51 -3.20 6.37
C TRP A 181 -6.83 -2.27 5.22
N ALA A 182 -6.06 -2.33 4.16
CA ALA A 182 -6.29 -1.53 2.98
C ALA A 182 -6.43 -2.41 1.75
N ASP A 183 -7.43 -2.12 0.94
CA ASP A 183 -7.67 -2.79 -0.33
C ASP A 183 -7.14 -1.91 -1.47
N PRO A 184 -6.50 -2.52 -2.49
CA PRO A 184 -5.98 -1.76 -3.62
C PRO A 184 -7.12 -1.26 -4.51
N THR A 185 -7.02 0.00 -4.94
CA THR A 185 -7.93 0.58 -5.93
C THR A 185 -7.43 0.34 -7.35
N ASP A 186 -8.36 0.22 -8.30
CA ASP A 186 -8.02 0.25 -9.72
C ASP A 186 -7.43 1.59 -10.13
N VAL A 187 -6.45 1.55 -11.02
CA VAL A 187 -5.75 2.72 -11.54
C VAL A 187 -5.93 2.80 -13.05
N ASP A 188 -6.35 3.97 -13.53
CA ASP A 188 -6.45 4.24 -14.96
C ASP A 188 -5.08 4.32 -15.62
N VAL A 189 -4.96 3.74 -16.82
CA VAL A 189 -3.74 3.77 -17.64
C VAL A 189 -4.06 4.40 -19.00
N PRO A 190 -4.22 5.72 -19.06
CA PRO A 190 -4.61 6.42 -20.28
C PRO A 190 -3.59 6.29 -21.42
N GLU A 191 -2.32 6.00 -21.11
CA GLU A 191 -1.24 5.80 -22.08
C GLU A 191 -1.52 4.65 -23.05
N VAL A 192 -2.39 3.71 -22.68
CA VAL A 192 -2.68 2.50 -23.48
C VAL A 192 -4.06 2.50 -24.12
N ALA A 193 -4.81 3.58 -24.04
CA ALA A 193 -6.18 3.66 -24.56
C ALA A 193 -6.32 3.35 -26.07
N ALA A 194 -5.25 3.51 -26.86
CA ALA A 194 -5.20 3.24 -28.29
C ALA A 194 -4.60 1.85 -28.64
N ILE A 195 -4.20 1.05 -27.65
CA ILE A 195 -3.55 -0.25 -27.88
C ILE A 195 -4.60 -1.35 -28.03
N ASP A 196 -4.54 -2.10 -29.14
CA ASP A 196 -5.38 -3.30 -29.34
C ASP A 196 -4.67 -4.53 -28.80
N PHE A 197 -5.09 -4.96 -27.61
CA PHE A 197 -4.55 -6.16 -26.94
C PHE A 197 -4.98 -7.49 -27.59
N ALA A 198 -5.96 -7.49 -28.50
CA ALA A 198 -6.46 -8.71 -29.11
C ALA A 198 -5.65 -9.16 -30.35
N ALA A 199 -4.98 -8.23 -31.03
CA ALA A 199 -4.28 -8.51 -32.29
C ALA A 199 -2.99 -9.34 -32.08
N ASP A 200 -2.14 -8.91 -31.14
CA ASP A 200 -0.95 -9.63 -30.69
C ASP A 200 -0.77 -9.31 -29.20
N PRO A 201 -1.29 -10.16 -28.31
CA PRO A 201 -1.27 -9.86 -26.87
C PRO A 201 0.13 -9.60 -26.29
N ALA A 202 1.14 -10.35 -26.74
CA ALA A 202 2.51 -10.18 -26.19
C ALA A 202 3.12 -8.85 -26.63
N ALA A 203 3.07 -8.54 -27.94
CA ALA A 203 3.60 -7.27 -28.45
C ALA A 203 2.79 -6.07 -27.96
N SER A 204 1.46 -6.20 -27.85
CA SER A 204 0.60 -5.14 -27.33
C SER A 204 0.87 -4.86 -25.84
N CYS A 205 1.03 -5.89 -25.02
CA CYS A 205 1.42 -5.73 -23.61
C CYS A 205 2.81 -5.09 -23.48
N GLU A 206 3.80 -5.54 -24.26
CA GLU A 206 5.13 -4.93 -24.23
C GLU A 206 5.08 -3.45 -24.60
N SER A 207 4.36 -3.08 -25.66
CA SER A 207 4.19 -1.67 -26.07
C SER A 207 3.47 -0.85 -24.99
N ALA A 208 2.50 -1.45 -24.28
CA ALA A 208 1.81 -0.80 -23.18
C ALA A 208 2.76 -0.47 -22.01
N PHE A 209 3.57 -1.43 -21.59
CA PHE A 209 4.58 -1.20 -20.56
C PHE A 209 5.61 -0.13 -20.99
N GLU A 210 6.08 -0.18 -22.24
CA GLU A 210 6.98 0.82 -22.79
C GLU A 210 6.36 2.23 -22.77
N ALA A 211 5.10 2.37 -23.15
CA ALA A 211 4.39 3.66 -23.15
C ALA A 211 4.29 4.25 -21.73
N VAL A 212 3.95 3.42 -20.74
CA VAL A 212 3.88 3.85 -19.33
C VAL A 212 5.26 4.25 -18.81
N LEU A 213 6.30 3.45 -19.07
CA LEU A 213 7.66 3.73 -18.60
C LEU A 213 8.29 4.94 -19.30
N ALA A 214 7.93 5.20 -20.55
CA ALA A 214 8.37 6.39 -21.28
C ALA A 214 7.78 7.68 -20.71
N ALA A 215 6.50 7.63 -20.32
CA ALA A 215 5.82 8.77 -19.71
C ALA A 215 6.18 8.94 -18.21
N ASN A 216 6.40 7.83 -17.52
CA ASN A 216 6.59 7.79 -16.06
C ASN A 216 7.75 6.84 -15.71
N PRO A 217 9.00 7.27 -15.80
CA PRO A 217 10.14 6.40 -15.49
C PRO A 217 10.17 6.00 -14.01
N ILE A 218 10.55 4.76 -13.74
CA ILE A 218 10.77 4.31 -12.36
C ILE A 218 12.06 4.93 -11.83
N LEU A 219 11.93 5.64 -10.72
CA LEU A 219 13.02 6.27 -9.99
C LEU A 219 13.39 5.44 -8.77
N PHE A 220 14.65 5.55 -8.35
CA PHE A 220 15.19 4.85 -7.21
C PHE A 220 15.65 5.86 -6.15
N ASN A 221 15.66 5.43 -4.89
CA ASN A 221 16.13 6.23 -3.76
C ASN A 221 17.66 6.49 -3.85
N GLU A 222 18.21 7.20 -2.88
CA GLU A 222 19.63 7.54 -2.82
C GLU A 222 20.56 6.31 -2.76
N SER A 223 20.09 5.18 -2.19
CA SER A 223 20.84 3.91 -2.23
C SER A 223 20.99 3.36 -3.66
N GLY A 224 20.18 3.85 -4.59
CA GLY A 224 20.19 3.51 -6.01
C GLY A 224 19.51 2.19 -6.37
N THR A 225 18.96 1.45 -5.42
CA THR A 225 18.29 0.16 -5.65
C THR A 225 16.89 0.05 -5.06
N GLY A 226 16.58 0.81 -3.99
CA GLY A 226 15.22 0.89 -3.44
C GLY A 226 14.32 1.80 -4.27
N LEU A 227 13.04 1.45 -4.40
CA LEU A 227 12.06 2.24 -5.14
C LEU A 227 11.86 3.62 -4.51
N SER A 228 11.83 4.66 -5.32
CA SER A 228 11.45 6.00 -4.86
C SER A 228 9.93 6.10 -4.72
N ARG A 229 9.44 6.76 -3.68
CA ARG A 229 8.00 7.03 -3.47
C ARG A 229 7.38 7.82 -4.61
N THR A 230 8.16 8.67 -5.27
CA THR A 230 7.71 9.42 -6.45
C THR A 230 7.36 8.54 -7.65
N SER A 231 7.81 7.27 -7.64
CA SER A 231 7.45 6.27 -8.66
C SER A 231 6.12 5.56 -8.39
N GLY A 232 5.44 5.86 -7.28
CA GLY A 232 4.22 5.15 -6.88
C GLY A 232 3.18 5.06 -7.99
N ALA A 233 2.86 6.19 -8.63
CA ALA A 233 1.89 6.21 -9.73
C ALA A 233 2.32 5.35 -10.94
N ALA A 234 3.62 5.33 -11.26
CA ALA A 234 4.14 4.47 -12.32
C ALA A 234 4.04 2.98 -11.95
N LEU A 235 4.38 2.65 -10.71
CA LEU A 235 4.29 1.28 -10.18
C LEU A 235 2.84 0.77 -10.19
N ASP A 236 1.88 1.61 -9.81
CA ASP A 236 0.46 1.28 -9.83
C ASP A 236 -0.04 1.01 -11.26
N LYS A 237 0.42 1.80 -12.25
CA LYS A 237 0.13 1.56 -13.66
C LYS A 237 0.76 0.26 -14.20
N LEU A 238 1.99 -0.06 -13.80
CA LEU A 238 2.63 -1.33 -14.15
C LEU A 238 1.84 -2.52 -13.56
N LEU A 239 1.35 -2.37 -12.34
CA LEU A 239 0.48 -3.36 -11.71
C LEU A 239 -0.82 -3.56 -12.49
N ALA A 240 -1.53 -2.47 -12.82
CA ALA A 240 -2.76 -2.52 -13.60
C ALA A 240 -2.55 -3.21 -14.96
N LEU A 241 -1.45 -2.88 -15.68
CA LEU A 241 -1.09 -3.56 -16.92
C LEU A 241 -0.78 -5.04 -16.72
N SER A 242 -0.12 -5.41 -15.62
CA SER A 242 0.19 -6.81 -15.32
C SER A 242 -1.07 -7.65 -15.12
N HIS A 243 -2.17 -7.05 -14.64
CA HIS A 243 -3.48 -7.69 -14.53
C HIS A 243 -4.27 -7.66 -15.85
N LEU A 244 -4.13 -6.59 -16.65
CA LEU A 244 -4.77 -6.47 -17.94
C LEU A 244 -4.20 -7.47 -18.98
N CYS A 245 -2.89 -7.72 -18.91
CA CYS A 245 -2.21 -8.65 -19.82
C CYS A 245 -2.58 -10.11 -19.49
N PRO A 246 -2.82 -10.95 -20.52
CA PRO A 246 -3.15 -12.36 -20.35
C PRO A 246 -2.23 -13.09 -19.37
N SER A 247 -2.81 -13.94 -18.54
CA SER A 247 -2.11 -14.61 -17.44
C SER A 247 -1.04 -15.63 -17.87
N GLU A 248 -1.11 -16.12 -19.11
CA GLU A 248 -0.13 -17.00 -19.72
C GLU A 248 1.17 -16.29 -20.15
N LEU A 249 1.15 -14.96 -20.25
CA LEU A 249 2.32 -14.19 -20.62
C LEU A 249 3.27 -13.99 -19.41
N LEU A 250 4.57 -14.11 -19.70
CA LEU A 250 5.63 -13.84 -18.73
C LEU A 250 6.10 -12.40 -18.87
N ILE A 251 6.40 -11.76 -17.75
CA ILE A 251 6.83 -10.38 -17.66
C ILE A 251 8.27 -10.37 -17.14
N GLU A 252 9.22 -10.06 -18.01
CA GLU A 252 10.64 -9.92 -17.67
C GLU A 252 10.95 -8.45 -17.40
N ILE A 253 11.26 -8.16 -16.14
CA ILE A 253 11.70 -6.82 -15.70
C ILE A 253 13.21 -6.71 -15.93
N ARG A 254 13.62 -5.69 -16.69
CA ARG A 254 15.00 -5.45 -17.11
C ARG A 254 15.53 -4.20 -16.42
N GLY A 255 16.53 -4.38 -15.57
CA GLY A 255 17.18 -3.27 -14.88
C GLY A 255 18.55 -2.95 -15.49
N GLN A 256 18.76 -1.71 -15.88
CA GLN A 256 20.03 -1.27 -16.42
C GLN A 256 20.97 -0.76 -15.34
N ALA A 257 22.23 -1.16 -15.38
CA ALA A 257 23.25 -0.64 -14.48
C ALA A 257 23.75 0.72 -15.00
N ASP A 258 24.05 1.62 -14.06
CA ASP A 258 24.78 2.86 -14.33
C ASP A 258 26.23 2.53 -14.69
N PRO A 259 26.83 3.17 -15.72
CA PRO A 259 28.23 2.95 -16.10
C PRO A 259 29.22 3.18 -14.96
N ALA A 260 28.89 4.03 -13.98
CA ALA A 260 29.74 4.34 -12.83
C ALA A 260 29.41 3.52 -11.58
N ALA A 261 28.37 2.66 -11.62
CA ALA A 261 27.91 1.86 -10.48
C ALA A 261 28.31 0.39 -10.62
N ASP A 262 28.08 -0.37 -9.53
CA ASP A 262 28.22 -1.83 -9.54
C ASP A 262 27.28 -2.43 -10.61
N PRO A 263 27.78 -3.30 -11.50
CA PRO A 263 26.96 -4.02 -12.47
C PRO A 263 25.77 -4.77 -11.86
N ALA A 264 25.88 -5.20 -10.59
CA ALA A 264 24.79 -5.84 -9.85
C ALA A 264 23.60 -4.90 -9.54
N SER A 265 23.80 -3.57 -9.62
CA SER A 265 22.75 -2.58 -9.34
C SER A 265 21.56 -2.67 -10.29
N GLY A 266 21.80 -3.04 -11.56
CA GLY A 266 20.74 -3.28 -12.54
C GLY A 266 19.81 -4.43 -12.12
N ALA A 267 20.38 -5.55 -11.72
CA ALA A 267 19.63 -6.71 -11.24
C ALA A 267 18.83 -6.37 -9.96
N ALA A 268 19.44 -5.66 -9.01
CA ALA A 268 18.77 -5.25 -7.77
C ALA A 268 17.59 -4.31 -8.03
N ARG A 269 17.68 -3.41 -9.00
CA ARG A 269 16.55 -2.55 -9.42
C ARG A 269 15.40 -3.33 -10.04
N ALA A 270 15.74 -4.28 -10.95
CA ALA A 270 14.72 -5.15 -11.54
C ALA A 270 14.03 -6.01 -10.47
N GLU A 271 14.79 -6.53 -9.50
CA GLU A 271 14.26 -7.31 -8.39
C GLU A 271 13.33 -6.46 -7.48
N ALA A 272 13.65 -5.19 -7.25
CA ALA A 272 12.80 -4.29 -6.47
C ALA A 272 11.43 -4.09 -7.12
N VAL A 273 11.39 -3.84 -8.46
CA VAL A 273 10.13 -3.72 -9.20
C VAL A 273 9.37 -5.04 -9.22
N MET A 274 10.05 -6.17 -9.44
CA MET A 274 9.45 -7.48 -9.42
C MET A 274 8.84 -7.81 -8.06
N SER A 275 9.56 -7.52 -6.99
CA SER A 275 9.10 -7.74 -5.61
C SER A 275 7.87 -6.90 -5.30
N TYR A 276 7.83 -5.64 -5.78
CA TYR A 276 6.63 -4.80 -5.68
C TYR A 276 5.43 -5.45 -6.37
N LEU A 277 5.55 -5.83 -7.64
CA LEU A 277 4.45 -6.44 -8.41
C LEU A 277 3.96 -7.74 -7.77
N ALA A 278 4.88 -8.58 -7.28
CA ALA A 278 4.54 -9.81 -6.59
C ALA A 278 3.82 -9.56 -5.25
N ALA A 279 4.29 -8.60 -4.46
CA ALA A 279 3.65 -8.22 -3.20
C ALA A 279 2.26 -7.60 -3.41
N ALA A 280 2.05 -6.94 -4.56
CA ALA A 280 0.77 -6.37 -4.97
C ALA A 280 -0.17 -7.38 -5.65
N GLY A 281 0.19 -8.68 -5.74
CA GLY A 281 -0.71 -9.75 -6.16
C GLY A 281 -0.48 -10.31 -7.57
N VAL A 282 0.55 -9.87 -8.30
CA VAL A 282 0.92 -10.51 -9.57
C VAL A 282 1.56 -11.87 -9.28
N ASP A 283 1.08 -12.92 -9.97
CA ASP A 283 1.65 -14.26 -9.80
C ASP A 283 3.17 -14.25 -10.02
N ARG A 284 3.92 -14.64 -8.98
CA ARG A 284 5.39 -14.70 -8.99
C ARG A 284 5.95 -15.55 -10.13
N GLN A 285 5.20 -16.56 -10.59
CA GLN A 285 5.62 -17.42 -11.70
C GLN A 285 5.57 -16.72 -13.06
N ARG A 286 4.86 -15.60 -13.17
CA ARG A 286 4.84 -14.75 -14.36
C ARG A 286 5.97 -13.73 -14.41
N LEU A 287 6.70 -13.55 -13.31
CA LEU A 287 7.69 -12.47 -13.15
C LEU A 287 9.10 -13.02 -13.19
N SER A 288 9.99 -12.30 -13.86
CA SER A 288 11.43 -12.50 -13.78
C SER A 288 12.16 -11.16 -13.76
N ALA A 289 13.30 -11.11 -13.09
CA ALA A 289 14.14 -9.92 -13.00
C ALA A 289 15.52 -10.20 -13.60
N VAL A 290 15.96 -9.36 -14.54
CA VAL A 290 17.24 -9.50 -15.25
C VAL A 290 18.02 -8.19 -15.18
N GLY A 291 19.25 -8.28 -14.72
CA GLY A 291 20.18 -7.15 -14.74
C GLY A 291 20.94 -7.08 -16.06
N TYR A 292 20.97 -5.91 -16.66
CA TYR A 292 21.82 -5.61 -17.80
C TYR A 292 22.96 -4.69 -17.35
N GLY A 293 24.12 -4.92 -17.91
CA GLY A 293 25.30 -4.05 -17.73
C GLY A 293 25.06 -2.63 -18.26
N PRO A 294 26.05 -1.75 -18.13
CA PRO A 294 25.95 -0.40 -18.66
C PRO A 294 25.67 -0.42 -20.16
N ASP A 295 24.74 0.43 -20.60
CA ASP A 295 24.49 0.64 -22.02
C ASP A 295 25.68 1.39 -22.61
N PRO A 296 26.36 0.84 -23.66
CA PRO A 296 27.46 1.53 -24.34
C PRO A 296 27.05 2.89 -24.94
N SER A 297 25.78 3.08 -25.22
CA SER A 297 25.16 4.35 -25.66
C SER A 297 24.70 5.25 -24.51
N GLY A 298 25.03 4.91 -23.26
CA GLY A 298 24.61 5.62 -22.06
C GLY A 298 25.01 7.09 -22.07
N GLN A 299 24.15 7.91 -21.48
CA GLN A 299 24.39 9.35 -21.32
C GLN A 299 25.44 9.60 -20.22
N SER A 300 26.13 10.75 -20.27
CA SER A 300 26.96 11.17 -19.13
C SER A 300 26.13 11.30 -17.85
N ASN A 301 26.69 10.86 -16.74
CA ASN A 301 26.09 11.01 -15.41
C ASN A 301 26.23 12.41 -14.81
N ASP A 302 26.76 13.38 -15.60
CA ASP A 302 27.03 14.75 -15.11
C ASP A 302 25.78 15.56 -14.81
N ASN A 303 24.60 15.03 -15.14
CA ASN A 303 23.30 15.64 -14.81
C ASN A 303 22.24 14.59 -14.48
N ASP A 304 21.19 15.02 -13.75
CA ASP A 304 20.09 14.16 -13.31
C ASP A 304 19.39 13.44 -14.48
N GLY A 305 19.26 14.11 -15.63
CA GLY A 305 18.64 13.54 -16.82
C GLY A 305 19.44 12.37 -17.42
N GLY A 306 20.77 12.42 -17.35
CA GLY A 306 21.66 11.33 -17.74
C GLY A 306 21.57 10.15 -16.77
N GLN A 307 21.57 10.43 -15.48
CA GLN A 307 21.42 9.40 -14.44
C GLN A 307 20.08 8.65 -14.56
N VAL A 308 18.96 9.35 -14.76
CA VAL A 308 17.63 8.74 -14.98
C VAL A 308 17.65 7.83 -16.21
N LYS A 309 18.28 8.27 -17.31
CA LYS A 309 18.40 7.46 -18.54
C LYS A 309 19.25 6.21 -18.35
N ASN A 310 20.29 6.28 -17.53
CA ASN A 310 21.21 5.17 -17.28
C ASN A 310 20.68 4.18 -16.22
N ARG A 311 19.67 4.55 -15.46
CA ARG A 311 19.03 3.73 -14.41
C ARG A 311 17.65 3.24 -14.82
N ARG A 312 17.45 2.94 -16.10
CA ARG A 312 16.12 2.58 -16.64
C ARG A 312 15.70 1.19 -16.24
N ILE A 313 14.38 1.08 -16.02
CA ILE A 313 13.66 -0.17 -16.06
C ILE A 313 13.04 -0.32 -17.45
N GLY A 314 13.21 -1.49 -18.05
CA GLY A 314 12.49 -1.92 -19.23
C GLY A 314 11.66 -3.17 -18.89
N ILE A 315 10.66 -3.44 -19.70
CA ILE A 315 9.86 -4.66 -19.56
C ILE A 315 9.83 -5.37 -20.90
N LYS A 316 10.06 -6.68 -20.88
CA LYS A 316 9.88 -7.60 -22.01
C LYS A 316 8.74 -8.54 -21.70
N VAL A 317 7.85 -8.73 -22.66
CA VAL A 317 6.77 -9.69 -22.54
C VAL A 317 7.09 -10.91 -23.38
N LEU A 318 7.01 -12.09 -22.79
CA LEU A 318 7.35 -13.37 -23.41
C LEU A 318 6.17 -14.30 -23.38
N THR A 319 5.99 -15.09 -24.43
CA THR A 319 5.08 -16.23 -24.44
C THR A 319 5.74 -17.40 -23.72
N ARG A 320 4.99 -18.12 -22.90
CA ARG A 320 5.48 -19.35 -22.29
C ARG A 320 5.70 -20.36 -23.43
N SER A 321 6.95 -20.65 -23.75
CA SER A 321 7.26 -21.78 -24.63
C SER A 321 6.92 -23.07 -23.91
N ASP A 322 6.10 -23.93 -24.50
CA ASP A 322 5.78 -25.26 -23.97
C ASP A 322 7.02 -26.15 -23.86
#